data_32dfa01fc3e567c6b2141e5af1dc1a13
#
_entry.id   32dfa01fc3e567c6b2141e5af1dc1a13
#
_cell.length_a   1.000
_cell.length_b   1.000
_cell.length_c   1.000
_cell.angle_alpha   90.00
_cell.angle_beta   90.00
_cell.angle_gamma   90.00
#
_symmetry.space_group_name_H-M   'P 1'
#
loop_
_entity.id
_entity.type
_entity.pdbx_description
1 polymer ?
#
loop_
_entity_poly.entity_id
_entity_poly.type
_entity_poly.pdbx_seq_one_letter_code
_entity_poly.pdbx_strand_id
1 'polypeptide(L)'
;MALIEWRDEFCTGVPGVDYEHQELIRQINAIYALIDGKADKERVIDGLGDIYGSISAHFALEERMMERHKYDHYNEHQADHERLLDDIQDITEAYEKASELDDEGFKQRLNDWFKIHFATHDSRLHALAHLINHEVVCETTMKTMIRNAKNALLGKRT
;
A
#
# COMPACT_ATOMS: atom_id res chain seq x y z
N MET A 1 5.81 -4.68 -17.76
CA MET A 1 6.08 -5.17 -16.38
C MET A 1 4.83 -5.87 -15.85
N ALA A 2 5.01 -6.94 -15.11
CA ALA A 2 3.86 -7.60 -14.46
C ALA A 2 3.23 -6.70 -13.40
N LEU A 3 1.90 -6.80 -13.24
CA LEU A 3 1.18 -6.13 -12.17
C LEU A 3 1.68 -6.60 -10.80
N ILE A 4 1.61 -5.72 -9.81
CA ILE A 4 1.87 -6.09 -8.42
C ILE A 4 0.66 -6.91 -7.94
N GLU A 5 0.94 -8.10 -7.44
CA GLU A 5 -0.07 -8.97 -6.85
C GLU A 5 0.06 -8.97 -5.33
N TRP A 6 -1.09 -9.11 -4.65
CA TRP A 6 -1.09 -9.27 -3.20
C TRP A 6 -0.34 -10.53 -2.78
N ARG A 7 0.51 -10.41 -1.79
CA ARG A 7 1.27 -11.53 -1.20
C ARG A 7 1.20 -11.48 0.31
N ASP A 8 1.39 -12.63 0.93
CA ASP A 8 1.39 -12.73 2.40
C ASP A 8 2.47 -11.87 3.07
N GLU A 9 3.57 -11.61 2.37
CA GLU A 9 4.64 -10.73 2.85
C GLU A 9 4.21 -9.26 3.05
N PHE A 10 3.09 -8.85 2.43
CA PHE A 10 2.52 -7.49 2.59
C PHE A 10 1.48 -7.42 3.72
N CYS A 11 1.22 -8.54 4.37
CA CYS A 11 0.22 -8.66 5.41
C CYS A 11 0.78 -8.25 6.77
N THR A 12 0.10 -7.35 7.46
CA THR A 12 0.42 -6.97 8.84
C THR A 12 -0.41 -7.75 9.86
N GLY A 13 -1.55 -8.33 9.45
CA GLY A 13 -2.54 -8.91 10.33
C GLY A 13 -3.48 -7.88 10.98
N VAL A 14 -3.34 -6.60 10.61
CA VAL A 14 -4.27 -5.53 10.99
C VAL A 14 -5.19 -5.26 9.81
N PRO A 15 -6.48 -5.65 9.86
CA PRO A 15 -7.36 -5.64 8.68
C PRO A 15 -7.46 -4.30 7.99
N GLY A 16 -7.48 -3.18 8.72
CA GLY A 16 -7.54 -1.85 8.16
C GLY A 16 -6.27 -1.48 7.37
N VAL A 17 -5.10 -1.82 7.90
CA VAL A 17 -3.81 -1.61 7.24
C VAL A 17 -3.69 -2.48 6.01
N ASP A 18 -4.03 -3.76 6.12
CA ASP A 18 -3.97 -4.70 4.99
C ASP A 18 -4.91 -4.32 3.85
N TYR A 19 -6.08 -3.76 4.17
CA TYR A 19 -6.99 -3.19 3.17
C TYR A 19 -6.34 -2.01 2.43
N GLU A 20 -5.70 -1.09 3.14
CA GLU A 20 -5.03 0.06 2.54
C GLU A 20 -3.84 -0.35 1.67
N HIS A 21 -3.09 -1.39 2.07
CA HIS A 21 -2.03 -1.98 1.24
C HIS A 21 -2.57 -2.51 -0.10
N GLN A 22 -3.70 -3.20 -0.08
CA GLN A 22 -4.35 -3.68 -1.30
C GLN A 22 -4.84 -2.53 -2.18
N GLU A 23 -5.34 -1.47 -1.58
CA GLU A 23 -5.77 -0.28 -2.30
C GLU A 23 -4.58 0.44 -2.96
N LEU A 24 -3.43 0.53 -2.28
CA LEU A 24 -2.21 1.08 -2.85
C LEU A 24 -1.70 0.24 -4.04
N ILE A 25 -1.73 -1.09 -3.92
CA ILE A 25 -1.40 -1.99 -5.05
C ILE A 25 -2.32 -1.69 -6.24
N ARG A 26 -3.61 -1.52 -6.00
CA ARG A 26 -4.57 -1.19 -7.05
C ARG A 26 -4.24 0.14 -7.73
N GLN A 27 -3.88 1.17 -6.96
CA GLN A 27 -3.50 2.48 -7.48
C GLN A 27 -2.21 2.41 -8.30
N ILE A 28 -1.18 1.71 -7.83
CA ILE A 28 0.07 1.52 -8.58
C ILE A 28 -0.18 0.78 -9.90
N ASN A 29 -0.98 -0.27 -9.87
CA ASN A 29 -1.35 -1.00 -11.08
C ASN A 29 -2.16 -0.14 -12.06
N ALA A 30 -2.98 0.79 -11.57
CA ALA A 30 -3.66 1.77 -12.42
C ALA A 30 -2.67 2.73 -13.12
N ILE A 31 -1.60 3.14 -12.43
CA ILE A 31 -0.51 3.92 -13.07
C ILE A 31 0.16 3.11 -14.18
N TYR A 32 0.45 1.83 -13.95
CA TYR A 32 1.01 0.97 -15.00
C TYR A 32 0.11 0.88 -16.22
N ALA A 33 -1.20 0.74 -16.01
CA ALA A 33 -2.18 0.72 -17.10
C ALA A 33 -2.25 2.05 -17.86
N LEU A 34 -2.11 3.19 -17.20
CA LEU A 34 -2.03 4.50 -17.85
C LEU A 34 -0.79 4.59 -18.74
N ILE A 35 0.36 4.16 -18.26
CA ILE A 35 1.61 4.16 -19.00
C ILE A 35 1.54 3.23 -20.22
N ASP A 36 1.08 2.00 -20.02
CA ASP A 36 0.95 1.01 -21.11
C ASP A 36 -0.08 1.46 -22.15
N GLY A 37 -1.13 2.15 -21.73
CA GLY A 37 -2.14 2.76 -22.59
C GLY A 37 -1.69 4.06 -23.27
N LYS A 38 -0.43 4.50 -23.07
CA LYS A 38 0.11 5.75 -23.62
C LYS A 38 -0.73 6.98 -23.24
N ALA A 39 -1.21 7.00 -21.99
CA ALA A 39 -1.92 8.14 -21.45
C ALA A 39 -1.01 9.39 -21.41
N ASP A 40 -1.64 10.56 -21.40
CA ASP A 40 -0.92 11.82 -21.27
C ASP A 40 -0.14 11.85 -19.95
N LYS A 41 1.04 12.46 -20.00
CA LYS A 41 1.95 12.58 -18.86
C LYS A 41 1.28 13.20 -17.62
N GLU A 42 0.41 14.19 -17.84
CA GLU A 42 -0.36 14.86 -16.79
C GLU A 42 -1.23 13.87 -16.01
N ARG A 43 -1.91 12.95 -16.68
CA ARG A 43 -2.73 11.92 -16.02
C ARG A 43 -1.91 10.96 -15.15
N VAL A 44 -0.70 10.63 -15.56
CA VAL A 44 0.21 9.81 -14.76
C VAL A 44 0.66 10.58 -13.52
N ILE A 45 1.00 11.86 -13.66
CA ILE A 45 1.40 12.75 -12.57
C ILE A 45 0.25 12.92 -11.57
N ASP A 46 -0.98 13.13 -12.03
CA ASP A 46 -2.16 13.23 -11.18
C ASP A 46 -2.35 11.93 -10.37
N GLY A 47 -2.23 10.78 -11.02
CA GLY A 47 -2.31 9.49 -10.34
C GLY A 47 -1.20 9.26 -9.31
N LEU A 48 0.01 9.75 -9.56
CA LEU A 48 1.10 9.73 -8.57
C LEU A 48 0.80 10.64 -7.38
N GLY A 49 0.15 11.79 -7.61
CA GLY A 49 -0.35 12.66 -6.56
C GLY A 49 -1.41 11.98 -5.68
N ASP A 50 -2.31 11.22 -6.27
CA ASP A 50 -3.30 10.42 -5.56
C ASP A 50 -2.64 9.34 -4.69
N ILE A 51 -1.60 8.66 -5.21
CA ILE A 51 -0.80 7.70 -4.44
C ILE A 51 -0.12 8.40 -3.25
N TYR A 52 0.49 9.57 -3.46
CA TYR A 52 1.12 10.34 -2.39
C TYR A 52 0.12 10.68 -1.26
N GLY A 53 -1.08 11.13 -1.62
CA GLY A 53 -2.14 11.41 -0.66
C GLY A 53 -2.58 10.17 0.12
N SER A 54 -2.77 9.05 -0.57
CA SER A 54 -3.18 7.78 0.03
C SER A 54 -2.12 7.21 0.96
N ILE A 55 -0.84 7.23 0.56
CA ILE A 55 0.25 6.71 1.38
C ILE A 55 0.49 7.60 2.60
N SER A 56 0.34 8.92 2.47
CA SER A 56 0.44 9.85 3.61
C SER A 56 -0.63 9.56 4.67
N ALA A 57 -1.86 9.29 4.24
CA ALA A 57 -2.95 8.93 5.15
C ALA A 57 -2.72 7.56 5.79
N HIS A 58 -2.21 6.60 5.03
CA HIS A 58 -1.85 5.27 5.50
C HIS A 58 -0.76 5.33 6.59
N PHE A 59 0.32 6.04 6.36
CA PHE A 59 1.39 6.23 7.35
C PHE A 59 0.88 6.92 8.62
N ALA A 60 0.04 7.93 8.49
CA ALA A 60 -0.56 8.59 9.64
C ALA A 60 -1.45 7.64 10.47
N LEU A 61 -2.15 6.69 9.82
CA LEU A 61 -2.92 5.67 10.52
C LEU A 61 -2.01 4.72 11.30
N GLU A 62 -0.96 4.22 10.68
CA GLU A 62 0.01 3.32 11.32
C GLU A 62 0.74 3.97 12.48
N GLU A 63 1.23 5.20 12.29
CA GLU A 63 1.90 5.97 13.34
C GLU A 63 0.99 6.19 14.56
N ARG A 64 -0.28 6.50 14.33
CA ARG A 64 -1.27 6.64 15.41
C ARG A 64 -1.50 5.31 16.15
N MET A 65 -1.51 4.19 15.43
CA MET A 65 -1.65 2.87 16.06
C MET A 65 -0.40 2.50 16.85
N MET A 66 0.78 2.73 16.30
CA MET A 66 2.06 2.47 16.96
C MET A 66 2.21 3.31 18.23
N GLU A 67 1.88 4.60 18.18
CA GLU A 67 1.91 5.49 19.32
C GLU A 67 0.95 5.03 20.42
N ARG A 68 -0.29 4.72 20.05
CA ARG A 68 -1.33 4.23 20.98
C ARG A 68 -0.92 2.96 21.72
N HIS A 69 -0.23 2.06 21.05
CA HIS A 69 0.21 0.77 21.59
C HIS A 69 1.67 0.78 22.09
N LYS A 70 2.32 1.97 22.11
CA LYS A 70 3.70 2.14 22.59
C LYS A 70 4.68 1.18 21.91
N TYR A 71 4.61 1.14 20.59
CA TYR A 71 5.47 0.27 19.78
C TYR A 71 6.93 0.69 19.90
N ASP A 72 7.81 -0.25 20.27
CA ASP A 72 9.21 0.02 20.61
C ASP A 72 10.03 0.61 19.46
N HIS A 73 9.68 0.29 18.21
CA HIS A 73 10.37 0.74 17.01
C HIS A 73 9.65 1.91 16.30
N TYR A 74 8.81 2.66 17.02
CA TYR A 74 8.03 3.77 16.46
C TYR A 74 8.91 4.78 15.70
N ASN A 75 9.97 5.29 16.34
CA ASN A 75 10.80 6.33 15.76
C ASN A 75 11.52 5.87 14.48
N GLU A 76 11.97 4.63 14.45
CA GLU A 76 12.62 4.02 13.29
C GLU A 76 11.63 3.89 12.12
N HIS A 77 10.44 3.40 12.41
CA HIS A 77 9.37 3.23 11.43
C HIS A 77 8.89 4.58 10.87
N GLN A 78 8.70 5.57 11.74
CA GLN A 78 8.33 6.93 11.32
C GLN A 78 9.39 7.56 10.40
N ALA A 79 10.68 7.41 10.73
CA ALA A 79 11.75 7.91 9.88
C ALA A 79 11.77 7.22 8.50
N ASP A 80 11.36 5.95 8.42
CA ASP A 80 11.19 5.25 7.15
C ASP A 80 10.01 5.81 6.35
N HIS A 81 8.90 6.15 7.01
CA HIS A 81 7.75 6.83 6.36
C HIS A 81 8.16 8.17 5.73
N GLU A 82 8.88 9.01 6.46
CA GLU A 82 9.36 10.31 5.95
C GLU A 82 10.22 10.11 4.71
N ARG A 83 11.16 9.16 4.75
CA ARG A 83 12.03 8.83 3.62
C ARG A 83 11.25 8.32 2.41
N LEU A 84 10.25 7.48 2.62
CA LEU A 84 9.42 6.95 1.55
C LEU A 84 8.53 8.01 0.91
N LEU A 85 8.06 8.99 1.66
CA LEU A 85 7.35 10.14 1.12
C LEU A 85 8.26 11.01 0.27
N ASP A 86 9.50 11.22 0.68
CA ASP A 86 10.50 11.92 -0.13
C ASP A 86 10.81 11.12 -1.42
N ASP A 87 10.98 9.82 -1.32
CA ASP A 87 11.28 8.96 -2.47
C ASP A 87 10.15 8.99 -3.53
N ILE A 88 8.88 8.95 -3.13
CA ILE A 88 7.77 9.03 -4.10
C ILE A 88 7.65 10.43 -4.74
N GLN A 89 8.01 11.49 -4.01
CA GLN A 89 8.12 12.82 -4.59
C GLN A 89 9.24 12.89 -5.62
N ASP A 90 10.41 12.36 -5.31
CA ASP A 90 11.55 12.30 -6.22
C ASP A 90 11.22 11.48 -7.49
N ILE A 91 10.52 10.37 -7.34
CA ILE A 91 10.03 9.57 -8.47
C ILE A 91 9.08 10.39 -9.34
N THR A 92 8.14 11.13 -8.73
CA THR A 92 7.18 11.96 -9.44
C THR A 92 7.86 13.11 -10.19
N GLU A 93 8.78 13.82 -9.52
CA GLU A 93 9.54 14.90 -10.14
C GLU A 93 10.43 14.42 -11.30
N ALA A 94 11.08 13.29 -11.14
CA ALA A 94 11.90 12.70 -12.20
C ALA A 94 11.04 12.35 -13.42
N TYR A 95 9.83 11.80 -13.21
CA TYR A 95 8.90 11.53 -14.29
C TYR A 95 8.42 12.82 -14.97
N GLU A 96 8.10 13.86 -14.19
CA GLU A 96 7.65 15.15 -14.69
C GLU A 96 8.72 15.84 -15.56
N LYS A 97 9.98 15.83 -15.11
CA LYS A 97 11.11 16.52 -15.76
C LYS A 97 11.67 15.75 -16.96
N ALA A 98 11.41 14.46 -17.09
CA ALA A 98 11.96 13.64 -18.15
C ALA A 98 11.46 14.10 -19.55
N SER A 99 12.41 14.34 -20.47
CA SER A 99 12.11 14.64 -21.88
C SER A 99 11.80 13.37 -22.68
N GLU A 100 12.44 12.28 -22.31
CA GLU A 100 12.19 10.92 -22.84
C GLU A 100 11.82 10.03 -21.67
N LEU A 101 10.71 9.29 -21.79
CA LEU A 101 10.21 8.43 -20.73
C LEU A 101 10.76 7.02 -20.88
N ASP A 102 11.49 6.57 -19.86
CA ASP A 102 11.81 5.16 -19.63
C ASP A 102 10.68 4.52 -18.83
N ASP A 103 9.62 4.14 -19.53
CA ASP A 103 8.40 3.59 -18.92
C ASP A 103 8.69 2.36 -18.05
N GLU A 104 9.56 1.45 -18.49
CA GLU A 104 9.89 0.24 -17.74
C GLU A 104 10.77 0.54 -16.53
N GLY A 105 11.76 1.42 -16.66
CA GLY A 105 12.59 1.85 -15.54
C GLY A 105 11.77 2.60 -14.48
N PHE A 106 10.82 3.41 -14.90
CA PHE A 106 9.91 4.09 -13.97
C PHE A 106 9.01 3.09 -13.21
N LYS A 107 8.38 2.16 -13.91
CA LYS A 107 7.57 1.12 -13.28
C LYS A 107 8.39 0.27 -12.29
N GLN A 108 9.64 -0.04 -12.65
CA GLN A 108 10.54 -0.77 -11.76
C GLN A 108 10.83 0.01 -10.48
N ARG A 109 11.13 1.31 -10.58
CA ARG A 109 11.37 2.18 -9.40
C ARG A 109 10.15 2.22 -8.48
N LEU A 110 8.95 2.36 -9.04
CA LEU A 110 7.71 2.41 -8.27
C LEU A 110 7.41 1.05 -7.59
N ASN A 111 7.69 -0.06 -8.28
CA ASN A 111 7.57 -1.39 -7.72
C ASN A 111 8.56 -1.65 -6.57
N ASP A 112 9.80 -1.23 -6.73
CA ASP A 112 10.84 -1.39 -5.71
C ASP A 112 10.54 -0.52 -4.49
N TRP A 113 10.08 0.71 -4.70
CA TRP A 113 9.61 1.60 -3.64
C TRP A 113 8.53 0.95 -2.79
N PHE A 114 7.49 0.39 -3.43
CA PHE A 114 6.43 -0.32 -2.74
C PHE A 114 6.97 -1.51 -1.95
N LYS A 115 7.74 -2.39 -2.58
CA LYS A 115 8.23 -3.63 -1.97
C LYS A 115 9.16 -3.40 -0.78
N ILE A 116 10.05 -2.43 -0.86
CA ILE A 116 10.99 -2.13 0.22
C ILE A 116 10.24 -1.81 1.51
N HIS A 117 9.19 -1.03 1.45
CA HIS A 117 8.43 -0.68 2.64
C HIS A 117 7.57 -1.84 3.14
N PHE A 118 6.66 -2.30 2.32
CA PHE A 118 5.60 -3.22 2.73
C PHE A 118 6.10 -4.63 3.07
N ALA A 119 7.15 -5.10 2.41
CA ALA A 119 7.73 -6.40 2.72
C ALA A 119 8.71 -6.39 3.91
N THR A 120 9.33 -5.24 4.21
CA THR A 120 10.38 -5.16 5.23
C THR A 120 9.92 -4.46 6.50
N HIS A 121 9.23 -3.33 6.39
CA HIS A 121 8.86 -2.51 7.55
C HIS A 121 7.51 -2.88 8.12
N ASP A 122 6.48 -2.94 7.29
CA ASP A 122 5.12 -3.19 7.75
C ASP A 122 4.90 -4.62 8.24
N SER A 123 5.66 -5.58 7.70
CA SER A 123 5.61 -6.95 8.22
C SER A 123 5.97 -7.05 9.71
N ARG A 124 6.73 -6.09 10.24
CA ARG A 124 7.04 -6.00 11.68
C ARG A 124 5.80 -5.62 12.52
N LEU A 125 4.77 -5.04 11.93
CA LEU A 125 3.51 -4.72 12.61
C LEU A 125 2.70 -5.95 13.03
N HIS A 126 3.12 -7.15 12.65
CA HIS A 126 2.53 -8.39 13.19
C HIS A 126 2.55 -8.44 14.72
N ALA A 127 3.61 -7.93 15.36
CA ALA A 127 3.68 -7.82 16.80
C ALA A 127 2.57 -6.90 17.36
N LEU A 128 2.27 -5.81 16.65
CA LEU A 128 1.20 -4.88 17.00
C LEU A 128 -0.19 -5.51 16.85
N ALA A 129 -0.40 -6.35 15.82
CA ALA A 129 -1.65 -7.06 15.60
C ALA A 129 -2.04 -7.94 16.80
N HIS A 130 -1.07 -8.58 17.47
CA HIS A 130 -1.31 -9.33 18.69
C HIS A 130 -1.77 -8.45 19.86
N LEU A 131 -1.24 -7.23 19.97
CA LEU A 131 -1.61 -6.29 21.03
C LEU A 131 -3.04 -5.77 20.89
N ILE A 132 -3.55 -5.70 19.68
CA ILE A 132 -4.93 -5.24 19.40
C ILE A 132 -5.94 -6.39 19.31
N ASN A 133 -5.56 -7.61 19.71
CA ASN A 133 -6.39 -8.82 19.74
C ASN A 133 -7.02 -9.19 18.37
N HIS A 134 -6.32 -8.95 17.28
CA HIS A 134 -6.74 -9.44 15.98
C HIS A 134 -6.02 -10.77 15.65
N GLU A 135 -6.78 -11.71 15.09
CA GLU A 135 -6.15 -12.92 14.53
C GLU A 135 -5.26 -12.51 13.34
N VAL A 136 -3.99 -12.90 13.41
CA VAL A 136 -3.02 -12.65 12.35
C VAL A 136 -3.23 -13.68 11.24
N VAL A 137 -4.30 -13.51 10.47
CA VAL A 137 -4.63 -14.38 9.33
C VAL A 137 -5.08 -13.48 8.17
N CYS A 138 -4.13 -12.97 7.42
CA CYS A 138 -4.36 -11.97 6.40
C CYS A 138 -5.34 -12.44 5.31
N GLU A 139 -4.94 -13.38 4.50
CA GLU A 139 -5.69 -13.79 3.31
C GLU A 139 -6.98 -14.53 3.65
N THR A 140 -6.92 -15.39 4.66
CA THR A 140 -8.07 -16.19 5.10
C THR A 140 -9.14 -15.33 5.75
N THR A 141 -8.76 -14.30 6.50
CA THR A 141 -9.71 -13.41 7.19
C THR A 141 -10.54 -12.61 6.21
N MET A 142 -9.93 -12.01 5.17
CA MET A 142 -10.69 -11.28 4.16
C MET A 142 -11.63 -12.18 3.35
N LYS A 143 -11.15 -13.33 2.89
CA LYS A 143 -11.98 -14.32 2.20
C LYS A 143 -13.15 -14.81 3.07
N THR A 144 -12.90 -14.99 4.37
CA THR A 144 -13.92 -15.41 5.34
C THR A 144 -14.93 -14.30 5.59
N MET A 145 -14.51 -13.05 5.76
CA MET A 145 -15.42 -11.90 5.92
C MET A 145 -16.32 -11.71 4.70
N ILE A 146 -15.76 -11.76 3.50
CA ILE A 146 -16.53 -11.65 2.25
C ILE A 146 -17.52 -12.82 2.12
N ARG A 147 -17.09 -14.05 2.44
CA ARG A 147 -17.97 -15.24 2.41
C ARG A 147 -19.09 -15.13 3.43
N ASN A 148 -18.80 -14.70 4.65
CA ASN A 148 -19.78 -14.55 5.71
C ASN A 148 -20.79 -13.43 5.40
N ALA A 149 -20.34 -12.31 4.83
CA ALA A 149 -21.21 -11.24 4.37
C ALA A 149 -22.13 -11.71 3.24
N LYS A 150 -21.62 -12.49 2.27
CA LYS A 150 -22.45 -13.11 1.21
C LYS A 150 -23.48 -14.07 1.77
N ASN A 151 -23.10 -14.93 2.72
CA ASN A 151 -24.00 -15.90 3.33
C ASN A 151 -25.11 -15.21 4.16
N ALA A 152 -24.78 -14.13 4.88
CA ALA A 152 -25.73 -13.33 5.63
C ALA A 152 -26.75 -12.63 4.71
N LEU A 153 -26.33 -12.20 3.53
CA LEU A 153 -27.23 -11.61 2.51
C LEU A 153 -28.13 -12.65 1.85
N LEU A 154 -27.64 -13.87 1.62
CA LEU A 154 -28.41 -14.97 1.03
C LEU A 154 -29.35 -15.62 2.04
N GLY A 155 -28.99 -15.70 3.34
CA GLY A 155 -29.83 -16.25 4.40
C GLY A 155 -31.02 -15.37 4.82
N LYS A 156 -31.08 -14.11 4.39
CA LYS A 156 -32.20 -13.20 4.61
C LYS A 156 -33.27 -13.23 3.50
N ARG A 157 -33.14 -14.15 2.55
CA ARG A 157 -34.09 -14.32 1.40
C ARG A 157 -34.99 -15.53 1.51
N THR A 158 -35.21 -16.06 2.70
CA THR A 158 -36.23 -17.07 2.97
C THR A 158 -37.34 -16.50 3.82
#